data_1f51facee4aebacd7f50d13a6476a9a3
#
_entry.id   1f51facee4aebacd7f50d13a6476a9a3
#
_cell.length_a   1.000
_cell.length_b   1.000
_cell.length_c   1.000
_cell.angle_alpha   90.00
_cell.angle_beta   90.00
_cell.angle_gamma   90.00
#
_symmetry.space_group_name_H-M   'P 1'
#
loop_
_entity.id
_entity.type
_entity.pdbx_description
1 polymer ?
#
loop_
_entity_poly.entity_id
_entity_poly.type
_entity_poly.pdbx_seq_one_letter_code
_entity_poly.pdbx_strand_id
1 'polypeptide(L)'
;MPGPGEYRPDPTLGIKRLEDLPKTKVCIYSRNSRRRRCPHCDHSAYRDRRCRRTLHDLGNTLTGRPRDLVVLYSQHYCSRCRKYFNANMSDLADPGSHYTRRVVDLAVRLVVEDGLPYRAAEWALWRDHRVFVPYATIQNWVEAGGEKGGATDRRRASRLGAGRLLGLPRRRRAV
;
A
#
# COMPACT_ATOMS: atom_id res chain seq x y z
N MET A 1 6.62 -23.38 -14.04
CA MET A 1 5.30 -22.78 -14.37
C MET A 1 4.39 -23.89 -14.86
N PRO A 2 3.17 -24.06 -14.30
CA PRO A 2 2.21 -24.99 -14.88
C PRO A 2 1.82 -24.49 -16.27
N GLY A 3 1.63 -25.45 -17.20
CA GLY A 3 1.26 -25.15 -18.57
C GLY A 3 -0.14 -24.51 -18.68
N PRO A 4 -0.45 -23.82 -19.80
CA PRO A 4 -1.77 -23.26 -20.02
C PRO A 4 -2.79 -24.41 -20.10
N GLY A 5 -3.71 -24.45 -19.14
CA GLY A 5 -4.80 -25.45 -19.08
C GLY A 5 -4.78 -26.35 -17.85
N GLU A 6 -3.81 -26.27 -16.97
CA GLU A 6 -3.82 -27.08 -15.75
C GLU A 6 -4.86 -26.53 -14.76
N TYR A 7 -5.98 -27.25 -14.64
CA TYR A 7 -7.03 -26.94 -13.66
C TYR A 7 -6.46 -27.06 -12.24
N ARG A 8 -6.39 -25.96 -11.51
CA ARG A 8 -6.09 -25.98 -10.08
C ARG A 8 -7.40 -26.03 -9.32
N PRO A 9 -7.69 -27.11 -8.61
CA PRO A 9 -8.90 -27.17 -7.80
C PRO A 9 -8.85 -26.06 -6.74
N ASP A 10 -10.00 -25.41 -6.51
CA ASP A 10 -10.13 -24.45 -5.42
C ASP A 10 -9.85 -25.18 -4.10
N PRO A 11 -8.85 -24.77 -3.30
CA PRO A 11 -8.51 -25.43 -2.05
C PRO A 11 -9.63 -25.34 -1.01
N THR A 12 -10.67 -24.54 -1.25
CA THR A 12 -11.89 -24.50 -0.41
C THR A 12 -13.01 -25.36 -0.98
N LEU A 13 -12.82 -26.00 -2.13
CA LEU A 13 -13.81 -26.88 -2.72
C LEU A 13 -14.04 -28.09 -1.81
N GLY A 14 -15.29 -28.32 -1.42
CA GLY A 14 -15.67 -29.40 -0.51
C GLY A 14 -15.65 -29.03 0.99
N ILE A 15 -15.18 -27.85 1.37
CA ILE A 15 -15.28 -27.36 2.76
C ILE A 15 -16.74 -27.03 3.07
N LYS A 16 -17.29 -27.75 4.05
CA LYS A 16 -18.69 -27.57 4.50
C LYS A 16 -18.83 -26.83 5.83
N ARG A 17 -17.74 -26.75 6.60
CA ARG A 17 -17.72 -26.13 7.93
C ARG A 17 -16.67 -25.04 8.01
N LEU A 18 -16.95 -24.01 8.79
CA LEU A 18 -16.02 -22.89 9.02
C LEU A 18 -14.70 -23.36 9.66
N GLU A 19 -14.76 -24.42 10.46
CA GLU A 19 -13.63 -25.01 11.17
C GLU A 19 -12.64 -25.71 10.23
N ASP A 20 -13.12 -26.14 9.05
CA ASP A 20 -12.32 -26.84 8.04
C ASP A 20 -11.58 -25.85 7.14
N LEU A 21 -11.85 -24.54 7.26
CA LEU A 21 -11.13 -23.52 6.51
C LEU A 21 -9.64 -23.48 6.91
N PRO A 22 -8.74 -23.30 5.94
CA PRO A 22 -7.33 -23.21 6.23
C PRO A 22 -7.02 -22.09 7.24
N LYS A 23 -6.41 -22.45 8.37
CA LYS A 23 -6.06 -21.48 9.42
C LYS A 23 -5.10 -20.42 8.90
N THR A 24 -5.32 -19.17 9.27
CA THR A 24 -4.47 -18.03 8.90
C THR A 24 -3.02 -18.27 9.34
N LYS A 25 -2.07 -18.06 8.44
CA LYS A 25 -0.65 -18.06 8.76
C LYS A 25 -0.26 -16.71 9.36
N VAL A 26 0.19 -16.71 10.60
CA VAL A 26 0.70 -15.51 11.28
C VAL A 26 2.21 -15.41 11.15
N CYS A 27 2.71 -14.31 10.59
CA CYS A 27 4.14 -14.00 10.50
C CYS A 27 4.46 -12.82 11.42
N ILE A 28 5.48 -12.93 12.27
CA ILE A 28 5.87 -11.89 13.22
C ILE A 28 7.08 -11.12 12.67
N TYR A 29 6.96 -9.80 12.62
CA TYR A 29 8.00 -8.87 12.20
C TYR A 29 8.34 -7.90 13.32
N SER A 30 9.63 -7.65 13.56
CA SER A 30 10.07 -6.64 14.53
C SER A 30 10.67 -5.43 13.81
N ARG A 31 10.19 -4.24 14.17
CA ARG A 31 10.69 -2.96 13.67
C ARG A 31 11.11 -2.06 14.83
N ASN A 32 12.39 -1.80 14.94
CA ASN A 32 12.94 -0.88 15.93
C ASN A 32 13.61 0.28 15.22
N SER A 33 13.34 1.51 15.65
CA SER A 33 14.11 2.64 15.15
C SER A 33 15.53 2.57 15.74
N ARG A 34 16.52 2.44 14.87
CA ARG A 34 17.96 2.50 15.26
C ARG A 34 18.37 3.93 15.59
N ARG A 35 17.89 4.89 14.82
CA ARG A 35 18.11 6.32 15.06
C ARG A 35 16.99 6.84 15.94
N ARG A 36 17.34 7.16 17.19
CA ARG A 36 16.40 7.73 18.16
C ARG A 36 16.32 9.26 18.00
N ARG A 37 16.18 9.74 16.76
CA ARG A 37 16.03 11.16 16.43
C ARG A 37 14.61 11.45 15.99
N CYS A 38 14.09 12.56 16.49
CA CYS A 38 12.75 13.01 16.15
C CYS A 38 12.68 13.45 14.68
N PRO A 39 11.73 12.94 13.87
CA PRO A 39 11.60 13.32 12.47
C PRO A 39 11.16 14.78 12.27
N HIS A 40 10.69 15.47 13.32
CA HIS A 40 10.21 16.85 13.25
C HIS A 40 11.26 17.89 13.64
N CYS A 41 12.17 17.57 14.56
CA CYS A 41 13.13 18.55 15.10
C CYS A 41 14.54 18.01 15.28
N ASP A 42 14.81 16.81 14.81
CA ASP A 42 16.09 16.07 14.91
C ASP A 42 16.68 15.94 16.33
N HIS A 43 15.89 16.29 17.37
CA HIS A 43 16.30 16.12 18.75
C HIS A 43 16.31 14.65 19.16
N SER A 44 17.17 14.30 20.13
CA SER A 44 17.20 12.94 20.70
C SER A 44 15.85 12.58 21.32
N ALA A 45 15.37 11.39 21.03
CA ALA A 45 14.11 10.86 21.55
C ALA A 45 14.36 9.55 22.30
N TYR A 46 13.52 9.24 23.27
CA TYR A 46 13.61 8.00 24.00
C TYR A 46 12.48 7.04 23.58
N ARG A 47 12.74 5.73 23.73
CA ARG A 47 11.71 4.72 23.51
C ARG A 47 10.70 4.81 24.65
N ASP A 48 9.44 5.01 24.29
CA ASP A 48 8.33 4.98 25.23
C ASP A 48 7.83 3.56 25.45
N ARG A 49 7.39 2.89 24.38
CA ARG A 49 6.82 1.54 24.48
C ARG A 49 6.99 0.72 23.20
N ARG A 50 6.66 -0.57 23.32
CA ARG A 50 6.43 -1.45 22.17
C ARG A 50 4.95 -1.46 21.83
N CYS A 51 4.65 -1.35 20.55
CA CYS A 51 3.31 -1.44 20.00
C CYS A 51 3.20 -2.68 19.11
N ARG A 52 1.97 -3.15 18.94
CA ARG A 52 1.63 -4.26 18.05
C ARG A 52 0.59 -3.81 17.06
N ARG A 53 0.74 -4.22 15.80
CA ARG A 53 -0.23 -4.01 14.73
C ARG A 53 -0.35 -5.26 13.87
N THR A 54 -1.56 -5.63 13.49
CA THR A 54 -1.80 -6.70 12.54
C THR A 54 -2.12 -6.08 11.18
N LEU A 55 -1.50 -6.61 10.13
CA LEU A 55 -1.73 -6.24 8.73
C LEU A 55 -2.15 -7.48 7.96
N HIS A 56 -3.23 -7.39 7.20
CA HIS A 56 -3.64 -8.44 6.28
C HIS A 56 -2.72 -8.43 5.05
N ASP A 57 -2.20 -9.59 4.68
CA ASP A 57 -1.26 -9.76 3.55
C ASP A 57 -1.81 -10.77 2.54
N LEU A 58 -1.19 -10.83 1.38
CA LEU A 58 -1.53 -11.83 0.37
C LEU A 58 -1.28 -13.23 0.93
N GLY A 59 -2.31 -14.06 0.91
CA GLY A 59 -2.25 -15.45 1.33
C GLY A 59 -1.54 -16.33 0.32
N ASN A 60 -1.45 -17.59 0.65
CA ASN A 60 -0.84 -18.59 -0.22
C ASN A 60 -1.91 -19.20 -1.14
N THR A 61 -1.78 -18.96 -2.43
CA THR A 61 -2.70 -19.46 -3.48
C THR A 61 -2.70 -20.99 -3.61
N LEU A 62 -1.58 -21.65 -3.30
CA LEU A 62 -1.45 -23.09 -3.42
C LEU A 62 -2.14 -23.84 -2.27
N THR A 63 -2.04 -23.30 -1.05
CA THR A 63 -2.58 -23.95 0.15
C THR A 63 -3.92 -23.35 0.58
N GLY A 64 -4.39 -22.29 -0.08
CA GLY A 64 -5.61 -21.57 0.28
C GLY A 64 -5.54 -20.88 1.66
N ARG A 65 -4.35 -20.74 2.28
CA ARG A 65 -4.20 -20.18 3.62
C ARG A 65 -4.10 -18.66 3.58
N PRO A 66 -4.98 -17.94 4.28
CA PRO A 66 -4.82 -16.52 4.54
C PRO A 66 -3.51 -16.23 5.30
N ARG A 67 -3.01 -15.01 5.18
CA ARG A 67 -1.76 -14.58 5.84
C ARG A 67 -1.94 -13.24 6.53
N ASP A 68 -1.50 -13.18 7.79
CA ASP A 68 -1.43 -11.95 8.57
C ASP A 68 0.02 -11.67 9.00
N LEU A 69 0.41 -10.40 8.93
CA LEU A 69 1.67 -9.91 9.46
C LEU A 69 1.41 -9.20 10.79
N VAL A 70 1.96 -9.75 11.86
CA VAL A 70 1.97 -9.11 13.17
C VAL A 70 3.26 -8.31 13.29
N VAL A 71 3.17 -6.99 13.24
CA VAL A 71 4.32 -6.10 13.34
C VAL A 71 4.45 -5.59 14.78
N LEU A 72 5.57 -5.93 15.41
CA LEU A 72 5.98 -5.39 16.72
C LEU A 72 6.91 -4.21 16.45
N TYR A 73 6.54 -3.00 16.86
CA TYR A 73 7.31 -1.80 16.58
C TYR A 73 7.52 -0.93 17.81
N SER A 74 8.59 -0.14 17.79
CA SER A 74 8.89 0.82 18.86
C SER A 74 8.18 2.15 18.63
N GLN A 75 7.56 2.68 19.68
CA GLN A 75 7.09 4.05 19.77
C GLN A 75 8.09 4.88 20.56
N HIS A 76 8.35 6.09 20.10
CA HIS A 76 9.29 7.04 20.68
C HIS A 76 8.61 8.36 21.03
N TYR A 77 9.11 9.03 22.06
CA TYR A 77 8.65 10.35 22.46
C TYR A 77 9.79 11.36 22.38
N CYS A 78 9.52 12.51 21.81
CA CYS A 78 10.44 13.64 21.77
C CYS A 78 10.05 14.68 22.82
N SER A 79 10.92 14.92 23.81
CA SER A 79 10.69 15.90 24.86
C SER A 79 10.66 17.34 24.35
N ARG A 80 11.44 17.67 23.31
CA ARG A 80 11.53 19.02 22.73
C ARG A 80 10.24 19.46 22.04
N CYS A 81 9.71 18.65 21.13
CA CYS A 81 8.48 19.00 20.40
C CYS A 81 7.22 18.36 20.99
N ARG A 82 7.36 17.56 22.09
CA ARG A 82 6.27 16.87 22.79
C ARG A 82 5.42 15.96 21.89
N LYS A 83 6.06 15.34 20.89
CA LYS A 83 5.37 14.49 19.92
C LYS A 83 5.83 13.04 20.01
N TYR A 84 4.88 12.12 19.80
CA TYR A 84 5.16 10.71 19.61
C TYR A 84 5.42 10.41 18.13
N PHE A 85 6.28 9.45 17.88
CA PHE A 85 6.49 8.90 16.54
C PHE A 85 6.82 7.41 16.63
N ASN A 86 6.51 6.68 15.59
CA ASN A 86 6.71 5.25 15.50
C ASN A 86 7.92 4.92 14.64
N ALA A 87 8.46 3.71 14.81
CA ALA A 87 9.42 3.17 13.88
C ALA A 87 8.82 3.15 12.46
N ASN A 88 9.63 3.45 11.45
CA ASN A 88 9.19 3.49 10.06
C ASN A 88 8.73 2.11 9.57
N MET A 89 7.53 2.06 9.02
CA MET A 89 6.89 0.88 8.43
C MET A 89 6.39 1.15 7.00
N SER A 90 6.85 2.23 6.38
CA SER A 90 6.37 2.65 5.05
C SER A 90 6.66 1.64 3.94
N ASP A 91 7.61 0.73 4.16
CA ASP A 91 7.89 -0.41 3.29
C ASP A 91 6.83 -1.52 3.37
N LEU A 92 6.12 -1.63 4.50
CA LEU A 92 5.12 -2.66 4.73
C LEU A 92 3.71 -2.16 4.48
N ALA A 93 3.37 -0.99 5.00
CA ALA A 93 2.02 -0.44 4.93
C ALA A 93 2.00 1.07 5.11
N ASP A 94 1.01 1.73 4.55
CA ASP A 94 0.77 3.14 4.79
C ASP A 94 0.24 3.41 6.21
N PRO A 95 0.43 4.62 6.74
CA PRO A 95 -0.11 5.01 8.03
C PRO A 95 -1.63 4.79 8.09
N GLY A 96 -2.11 4.11 9.13
CA GLY A 96 -3.54 3.80 9.29
C GLY A 96 -4.06 2.60 8.50
N SER A 97 -3.37 2.11 7.47
CA SER A 97 -3.83 0.97 6.66
C SER A 97 -3.85 -0.35 7.45
N HIS A 98 -4.87 -1.17 7.29
CA HIS A 98 -4.95 -2.54 7.80
C HIS A 98 -4.36 -3.58 6.85
N TYR A 99 -3.94 -3.17 5.67
CA TYR A 99 -3.44 -4.01 4.60
C TYR A 99 -1.99 -3.68 4.28
N THR A 100 -1.24 -4.69 3.84
CA THR A 100 0.13 -4.47 3.33
C THR A 100 0.08 -3.72 2.00
N ARG A 101 1.16 -3.02 1.66
CA ARG A 101 1.30 -2.37 0.35
C ARG A 101 1.10 -3.35 -0.80
N ARG A 102 1.59 -4.57 -0.66
CA ARG A 102 1.41 -5.62 -1.68
C ARG A 102 -0.06 -5.89 -2.01
N VAL A 103 -0.94 -5.87 -1.01
CA VAL A 103 -2.39 -6.00 -1.20
C VAL A 103 -2.95 -4.79 -1.91
N VAL A 104 -2.56 -3.58 -1.49
CA VAL A 104 -3.01 -2.32 -2.10
C VAL A 104 -2.58 -2.25 -3.57
N ASP A 105 -1.29 -2.52 -3.84
CA ASP A 105 -0.73 -2.46 -5.21
C ASP A 105 -1.40 -3.47 -6.14
N LEU A 106 -1.66 -4.70 -5.64
CA LEU A 106 -2.38 -5.71 -6.40
C LEU A 106 -3.83 -5.31 -6.67
N ALA A 107 -4.54 -4.79 -5.66
CA ALA A 107 -5.92 -4.34 -5.82
C ALA A 107 -6.05 -3.21 -6.85
N VAL A 108 -5.16 -2.23 -6.79
CA VAL A 108 -5.11 -1.13 -7.76
C VAL A 108 -4.80 -1.65 -9.16
N ARG A 109 -3.85 -2.59 -9.30
CA ARG A 109 -3.51 -3.20 -10.59
C ARG A 109 -4.70 -3.91 -11.22
N LEU A 110 -5.41 -4.76 -10.46
CA LEU A 110 -6.59 -5.47 -10.94
C LEU A 110 -7.66 -4.53 -11.52
N VAL A 111 -7.82 -3.33 -10.95
CA VAL A 111 -8.81 -2.36 -11.43
C VAL A 111 -8.26 -1.52 -12.57
N VAL A 112 -7.05 -0.98 -12.44
CA VAL A 112 -6.51 0.03 -13.38
C VAL A 112 -5.88 -0.63 -14.62
N GLU A 113 -5.12 -1.71 -14.44
CA GLU A 113 -4.42 -2.38 -15.54
C GLU A 113 -5.29 -3.47 -16.17
N ASP A 114 -5.94 -4.30 -15.34
CA ASP A 114 -6.74 -5.44 -15.82
C ASP A 114 -8.22 -5.05 -16.09
N GLY A 115 -8.64 -3.83 -15.73
CA GLY A 115 -9.97 -3.28 -16.02
C GLY A 115 -11.10 -3.95 -15.23
N LEU A 116 -10.81 -4.62 -14.10
CA LEU A 116 -11.85 -5.30 -13.32
C LEU A 116 -12.74 -4.28 -12.58
N PRO A 117 -14.06 -4.48 -12.59
CA PRO A 117 -14.96 -3.75 -11.68
C PRO A 117 -14.56 -3.98 -10.21
N TYR A 118 -14.74 -3.00 -9.34
CA TYR A 118 -14.33 -3.07 -7.91
C TYR A 118 -14.81 -4.35 -7.20
N ARG A 119 -16.06 -4.79 -7.45
CA ARG A 119 -16.60 -6.04 -6.88
C ARG A 119 -15.91 -7.28 -7.45
N ALA A 120 -15.53 -7.27 -8.72
CA ALA A 120 -14.79 -8.37 -9.31
C ALA A 120 -13.36 -8.44 -8.75
N ALA A 121 -12.71 -7.29 -8.51
CA ALA A 121 -11.41 -7.21 -7.87
C ALA A 121 -11.44 -7.72 -6.41
N GLU A 122 -12.50 -7.40 -5.63
CA GLU A 122 -12.75 -7.95 -4.29
C GLU A 122 -12.80 -9.48 -4.32
N TRP A 123 -13.57 -10.06 -5.25
CA TRP A 123 -13.67 -11.51 -5.42
C TRP A 123 -12.36 -12.15 -5.90
N ALA A 124 -11.63 -11.50 -6.80
CA ALA A 124 -10.32 -11.99 -7.26
C ALA A 124 -9.31 -12.02 -6.11
N LEU A 125 -9.24 -10.97 -5.27
CA LEU A 125 -8.37 -10.93 -4.09
C LEU A 125 -8.72 -12.06 -3.10
N TRP A 126 -9.99 -12.30 -2.86
CA TRP A 126 -10.41 -13.40 -1.99
C TRP A 126 -10.13 -14.77 -2.57
N ARG A 127 -10.55 -15.00 -3.82
CA ARG A 127 -10.42 -16.31 -4.49
C ARG A 127 -8.96 -16.70 -4.71
N ASP A 128 -8.16 -15.77 -5.24
CA ASP A 128 -6.82 -16.08 -5.73
C ASP A 128 -5.74 -15.81 -4.68
N HIS A 129 -5.96 -14.87 -3.74
CA HIS A 129 -4.97 -14.42 -2.77
C HIS A 129 -5.39 -14.55 -1.31
N ARG A 130 -6.61 -15.07 -1.04
CA ARG A 130 -7.13 -15.32 0.31
C ARG A 130 -7.05 -14.10 1.24
N VAL A 131 -7.20 -12.92 0.68
CA VAL A 131 -7.33 -11.67 1.43
C VAL A 131 -8.64 -10.99 1.07
N PHE A 132 -9.46 -10.73 2.08
CA PHE A 132 -10.71 -10.01 1.89
C PHE A 132 -10.47 -8.51 2.00
N VAL A 133 -10.81 -7.78 0.94
CA VAL A 133 -10.75 -6.33 0.89
C VAL A 133 -12.09 -5.82 0.37
N PRO A 134 -12.90 -5.09 1.17
CA PRO A 134 -14.17 -4.55 0.71
C PRO A 134 -14.02 -3.68 -0.54
N TYR A 135 -14.93 -3.82 -1.50
CA TYR A 135 -14.88 -3.07 -2.76
C TYR A 135 -14.78 -1.54 -2.57
N ALA A 136 -15.45 -0.99 -1.53
CA ALA A 136 -15.37 0.44 -1.20
C ALA A 136 -13.95 0.86 -0.76
N THR A 137 -13.19 -0.04 -0.12
CA THR A 137 -11.79 0.20 0.24
C THR A 137 -10.91 0.22 -1.01
N ILE A 138 -11.15 -0.68 -1.96
CA ILE A 138 -10.45 -0.72 -3.25
C ILE A 138 -10.74 0.56 -4.04
N GLN A 139 -12.00 0.98 -4.09
CA GLN A 139 -12.41 2.23 -4.73
C GLN A 139 -11.65 3.43 -4.17
N ASN A 140 -11.61 3.57 -2.84
CA ASN A 140 -10.87 4.66 -2.18
C ASN A 140 -9.38 4.67 -2.54
N TRP A 141 -8.74 3.50 -2.67
CA TRP A 141 -7.33 3.41 -3.06
C TRP A 141 -7.09 3.85 -4.50
N VAL A 142 -7.96 3.44 -5.42
CA VAL A 142 -7.87 3.80 -6.84
C VAL A 142 -8.09 5.30 -7.03
N GLU A 143 -9.11 5.87 -6.39
CA GLU A 143 -9.42 7.31 -6.45
C GLU A 143 -8.28 8.15 -5.86
N ALA A 144 -7.77 7.78 -4.67
CA ALA A 144 -6.62 8.47 -4.06
C ALA A 144 -5.32 8.36 -4.90
N GLY A 145 -5.14 7.26 -5.63
CA GLY A 145 -4.06 7.08 -6.59
C GLY A 145 -4.21 8.01 -7.80
N GLY A 146 -5.41 8.12 -8.35
CA GLY A 146 -5.76 9.00 -9.47
C GLY A 146 -5.54 10.49 -9.15
N GLU A 147 -5.93 10.94 -7.98
CA GLU A 147 -5.70 12.33 -7.54
C GLU A 147 -4.22 12.68 -7.43
N LYS A 148 -3.39 11.77 -6.89
CA LYS A 148 -1.94 11.96 -6.80
C LYS A 148 -1.28 12.00 -8.18
N GLY A 149 -1.70 11.15 -9.11
CA GLY A 149 -1.24 11.13 -10.50
C GLY A 149 -1.59 12.43 -11.24
N GLY A 150 -2.83 12.89 -11.13
CA GLY A 150 -3.30 14.12 -11.74
C GLY A 150 -2.62 15.38 -11.21
N ALA A 151 -2.27 15.43 -9.92
CA ALA A 151 -1.54 16.55 -9.34
C ALA A 151 -0.09 16.64 -9.82
N THR A 152 0.57 15.51 -10.07
CA THR A 152 1.94 15.44 -10.60
C THR A 152 1.99 15.86 -12.08
N ASP A 153 1.01 15.46 -12.85
CA ASP A 153 0.93 15.81 -14.28
C ASP A 153 0.63 17.30 -14.48
N ARG A 154 -0.27 17.88 -13.68
CA ARG A 154 -0.53 19.34 -13.70
C ARG A 154 0.70 20.16 -13.34
N ARG A 155 1.52 19.73 -12.37
CA ARG A 155 2.78 20.38 -11.99
C ARG A 155 3.85 20.24 -13.09
N ARG A 156 3.87 19.14 -13.83
CA ARG A 156 4.80 18.93 -14.96
C ARG A 156 4.39 19.77 -16.16
N ALA A 157 3.10 19.85 -16.49
CA ALA A 157 2.57 20.68 -17.55
C ALA A 157 2.80 22.18 -17.30
N SER A 158 2.63 22.67 -16.06
CA SER A 158 2.89 24.07 -15.71
C SER A 158 4.37 24.45 -15.82
N ARG A 159 5.30 23.53 -15.55
CA ARG A 159 6.76 23.76 -15.74
C ARG A 159 7.19 23.78 -17.20
N LEU A 160 6.54 23.02 -18.08
CA LEU A 160 6.80 23.00 -19.51
C LEU A 160 6.18 24.20 -20.23
N GLY A 161 5.08 24.76 -19.72
CA GLY A 161 4.42 25.95 -20.29
C GLY A 161 5.15 27.26 -19.99
N ALA A 162 5.88 27.37 -18.90
CA ALA A 162 6.60 28.60 -18.50
C ALA A 162 7.91 28.86 -19.27
N GLY A 163 8.42 27.87 -20.01
CA GLY A 163 9.71 27.98 -20.74
C GLY A 163 9.62 28.49 -22.17
N ARG A 164 8.41 28.80 -22.70
CA ARG A 164 8.23 29.06 -24.14
C ARG A 164 7.86 30.51 -24.54
N LEU A 165 7.95 31.48 -23.66
CA LEU A 165 7.58 32.88 -23.93
C LEU A 165 8.74 33.89 -23.87
N LEU A 166 10.00 33.47 -23.96
CA LEU A 166 11.13 34.40 -24.06
C LEU A 166 11.92 34.08 -25.33
N GLY A 167 11.62 34.80 -26.41
CA GLY A 167 12.48 34.78 -27.61
C GLY A 167 11.83 35.08 -28.95
N LEU A 168 11.14 36.21 -29.12
CA LEU A 168 10.90 36.78 -30.45
C LEU A 168 11.77 38.01 -30.62
N PRO A 169 12.73 38.02 -31.57
CA PRO A 169 13.52 39.21 -31.88
C PRO A 169 12.65 40.25 -32.58
N ARG A 170 12.59 41.49 -32.05
CA ARG A 170 11.99 42.64 -32.68
C ARG A 170 12.78 42.96 -33.97
N ARG A 171 12.16 42.81 -35.14
CA ARG A 171 12.68 43.36 -36.40
C ARG A 171 12.71 44.89 -36.32
N ARG A 172 13.90 45.50 -36.40
CA ARG A 172 14.09 46.94 -36.67
C ARG A 172 13.66 47.20 -38.10
N ARG A 173 12.72 48.14 -38.29
CA ARG A 173 12.47 48.77 -39.59
C ARG A 173 13.59 49.79 -39.80
N ALA A 174 14.32 49.67 -40.92
CA ALA A 174 15.17 50.73 -41.49
C ALA A 174 14.27 51.66 -42.32
N VAL A 175 14.50 52.96 -42.15
CA VAL A 175 14.02 54.03 -43.00
C VAL A 175 15.01 54.19 -44.14
#